data_f358b71e4659cb0925789386c4768b81
#
_entry.id   f358b71e4659cb0925789386c4768b81
#
_cell.length_a   1.000
_cell.length_b   1.000
_cell.length_c   1.000
_cell.angle_alpha   90.00
_cell.angle_beta   90.00
_cell.angle_gamma   90.00
#
_symmetry.space_group_name_H-M   'P 1'
#
loop_
_entity.id
_entity.type
_entity.pdbx_description
1 polymer ?
#
loop_
_entity_poly.entity_id
_entity_poly.type
_entity_poly.pdbx_seq_one_letter_code
_entity_poly.pdbx_strand_id
1 'polypeptide(L)'
;MADTADELTLEIEREMNEAQEEFRQRLVKISAEAAEGVIEKTPVDTGFLVNSWQAGIGELNIPITSSPPSNQSISEAGANRARKEAAENTKSVINLAKLGEVVTIRNGANYAAAVENGATDDEGNQIREGVFMVRTTIAELRTRFGR
;
A
#
# COMPACT_ATOMS: atom_id res chain seq x y z
N MET A 1 43.66 -18.98 19.71
CA MET A 1 43.69 -18.01 18.61
C MET A 1 42.61 -18.39 17.60
N ALA A 2 41.62 -17.50 17.35
CA ALA A 2 40.69 -17.78 16.28
C ALA A 2 41.46 -17.91 14.96
N ASP A 3 41.10 -18.87 14.16
CA ASP A 3 41.66 -19.00 12.82
C ASP A 3 41.24 -17.78 11.98
N THR A 4 42.16 -17.20 11.23
CA THR A 4 41.89 -16.06 10.33
C THR A 4 40.76 -16.36 9.32
N ALA A 5 40.55 -17.63 8.98
CA ALA A 5 39.42 -18.07 8.14
C ALA A 5 38.09 -17.96 8.88
N ASP A 6 38.04 -18.27 10.17
CA ASP A 6 36.82 -18.15 10.98
C ASP A 6 36.46 -16.69 11.22
N GLU A 7 37.46 -15.83 11.49
CA GLU A 7 37.23 -14.40 11.63
C GLU A 7 36.69 -13.77 10.34
N LEU A 8 37.26 -14.16 9.18
CA LEU A 8 36.76 -13.67 7.87
C LEU A 8 35.33 -14.17 7.59
N THR A 9 35.02 -15.42 7.93
CA THR A 9 33.69 -15.98 7.77
C THR A 9 32.67 -15.21 8.61
N LEU A 10 32.96 -14.92 9.88
CA LEU A 10 32.10 -14.14 10.77
C LEU A 10 31.89 -12.71 10.27
N GLU A 11 32.95 -12.10 9.74
CA GLU A 11 32.84 -10.74 9.18
C GLU A 11 31.96 -10.70 7.93
N ILE A 12 32.10 -11.66 7.02
CA ILE A 12 31.25 -11.78 5.84
C ILE A 12 29.79 -12.03 6.24
N GLU A 13 29.53 -12.92 7.20
CA GLU A 13 28.17 -13.18 7.69
C GLU A 13 27.54 -11.91 8.29
N ARG A 14 28.30 -11.15 9.07
CA ARG A 14 27.83 -9.88 9.63
C ARG A 14 27.47 -8.88 8.54
N GLU A 15 28.36 -8.67 7.58
CA GLU A 15 28.11 -7.73 6.46
C GLU A 15 26.92 -8.17 5.61
N MET A 16 26.76 -9.46 5.35
CA MET A 16 25.60 -9.99 4.64
C MET A 16 24.31 -9.74 5.40
N ASN A 17 24.29 -9.96 6.71
CA ASN A 17 23.12 -9.72 7.55
C ASN A 17 22.75 -8.23 7.60
N GLU A 18 23.74 -7.36 7.70
CA GLU A 18 23.54 -5.90 7.66
C GLU A 18 22.96 -5.46 6.30
N ALA A 19 23.49 -5.96 5.20
CA ALA A 19 22.98 -5.68 3.85
C ALA A 19 21.55 -6.18 3.65
N GLN A 20 21.24 -7.39 4.12
CA GLN A 20 19.89 -7.94 4.05
C GLN A 20 18.88 -7.12 4.84
N GLU A 21 19.25 -6.65 6.03
CA GLU A 21 18.39 -5.79 6.85
C GLU A 21 18.16 -4.42 6.19
N GLU A 22 19.19 -3.86 5.59
CA GLU A 22 19.06 -2.60 4.83
C GLU A 22 18.09 -2.74 3.65
N PHE A 23 18.19 -3.82 2.87
CA PHE A 23 17.26 -4.11 1.79
C PHE A 23 15.83 -4.36 2.30
N ARG A 24 15.69 -5.06 3.43
CA ARG A 24 14.38 -5.25 4.07
C ARG A 24 13.75 -3.91 4.48
N GLN A 25 14.51 -3.03 5.11
CA GLN A 25 14.05 -1.70 5.49
C GLN A 25 13.62 -0.88 4.28
N ARG A 26 14.34 -1.00 3.16
CA ARG A 26 13.98 -0.34 1.91
C ARG A 26 12.66 -0.87 1.34
N LEU A 27 12.45 -2.19 1.35
CA LEU A 27 11.20 -2.82 0.96
C LEU A 27 10.03 -2.29 1.80
N VAL A 28 10.18 -2.28 3.12
CA VAL A 28 9.16 -1.78 4.05
C VAL A 28 8.86 -0.31 3.80
N LYS A 29 9.88 0.51 3.63
CA LYS A 29 9.72 1.95 3.36
C LYS A 29 8.95 2.22 2.08
N ILE A 30 9.35 1.61 0.96
CA ILE A 30 8.69 1.79 -0.34
C ILE A 30 7.23 1.30 -0.26
N SER A 31 6.99 0.17 0.38
CA SER A 31 5.65 -0.39 0.54
C SER A 31 4.76 0.48 1.41
N ALA A 32 5.29 1.04 2.51
CA ALA A 32 4.57 1.96 3.37
C ALA A 32 4.21 3.26 2.64
N GLU A 33 5.14 3.82 1.88
CA GLU A 33 4.88 5.01 1.08
C GLU A 33 3.87 4.75 -0.05
N ALA A 34 3.86 3.54 -0.62
CA ALA A 34 2.82 3.13 -1.57
C ALA A 34 1.42 3.10 -0.92
N ALA A 35 1.31 2.50 0.25
CA ALA A 35 0.05 2.45 1.01
C ALA A 35 -0.43 3.85 1.40
N GLU A 36 0.44 4.67 1.95
CA GLU A 36 0.13 6.07 2.29
C GLU A 36 -0.32 6.87 1.06
N GLY A 37 0.36 6.72 -0.05
CA GLY A 37 0.06 7.44 -1.29
C GLY A 37 -1.32 7.12 -1.85
N VAL A 38 -1.72 5.85 -1.88
CA VAL A 38 -3.06 5.47 -2.35
C VAL A 38 -4.15 5.90 -1.37
N ILE A 39 -3.90 5.78 -0.07
CA ILE A 39 -4.83 6.19 0.98
C ILE A 39 -5.07 7.72 0.95
N GLU A 40 -3.99 8.49 0.85
CA GLU A 40 -4.06 9.96 0.81
C GLU A 40 -4.87 10.46 -0.40
N LYS A 41 -4.71 9.82 -1.55
CA LYS A 41 -5.42 10.16 -2.79
C LYS A 41 -6.84 9.60 -2.88
N THR A 42 -7.24 8.76 -1.93
CA THR A 42 -8.57 8.17 -1.91
C THR A 42 -9.61 9.22 -1.54
N PRO A 43 -10.63 9.46 -2.39
CA PRO A 43 -11.75 10.31 -2.01
C PRO A 43 -12.52 9.68 -0.86
N VAL A 44 -12.88 10.49 0.11
CA VAL A 44 -13.61 10.04 1.30
C VAL A 44 -14.96 10.71 1.38
N ASP A 45 -16.01 9.93 1.21
CA ASP A 45 -17.39 10.33 1.44
C ASP A 45 -17.94 9.66 2.71
N THR A 46 -18.08 8.34 2.70
CA THR A 46 -18.57 7.55 3.83
C THR A 46 -17.45 6.92 4.65
N GLY A 47 -16.23 6.94 4.16
CA GLY A 47 -15.09 6.21 4.71
C GLY A 47 -14.94 4.77 4.21
N PHE A 48 -15.94 4.22 3.51
CA PHE A 48 -15.91 2.83 3.07
C PHE A 48 -14.75 2.53 2.13
N LEU A 49 -14.52 3.36 1.12
CA LEU A 49 -13.44 3.16 0.14
C LEU A 49 -12.06 3.19 0.80
N VAL A 50 -11.79 4.20 1.62
CA VAL A 50 -10.49 4.34 2.29
C VAL A 50 -10.24 3.21 3.30
N ASN A 51 -11.27 2.77 4.02
CA ASN A 51 -11.17 1.66 4.97
C ASN A 51 -11.08 0.29 4.28
N SER A 52 -11.34 0.22 2.98
CA SER A 52 -11.23 -1.01 2.19
C SER A 52 -9.80 -1.27 1.67
N TRP A 53 -8.86 -0.37 1.91
CA TRP A 53 -7.45 -0.62 1.65
C TRP A 53 -6.87 -1.60 2.66
N GLN A 54 -6.22 -2.63 2.17
CA GLN A 54 -5.58 -3.67 2.98
C GLN A 54 -4.20 -3.99 2.42
N ALA A 55 -3.29 -4.31 3.32
CA ALA A 55 -1.97 -4.85 2.97
C ALA A 55 -1.87 -6.30 3.41
N GLY A 56 -1.07 -7.08 2.69
CA GLY A 56 -0.76 -8.46 3.01
C GLY A 56 0.64 -8.84 2.57
N ILE A 57 1.15 -9.93 3.13
CA ILE A 57 2.41 -10.53 2.75
C ILE A 57 2.11 -11.75 1.87
N GLY A 58 2.63 -11.78 0.65
CA GLY A 58 2.30 -12.79 -0.35
C GLY A 58 1.00 -12.47 -1.08
N GLU A 59 0.24 -13.50 -1.44
CA GLU A 59 -1.08 -13.34 -2.03
C GLU A 59 -2.07 -12.79 -0.99
N LEU A 60 -2.74 -11.71 -1.36
CA LEU A 60 -3.80 -11.11 -0.56
C LEU A 60 -5.14 -11.36 -1.24
N ASN A 61 -5.89 -12.31 -0.72
CA ASN A 61 -7.23 -12.63 -1.19
C ASN A 61 -8.26 -11.97 -0.27
N ILE A 62 -8.68 -10.76 -0.66
CA ILE A 62 -9.76 -10.04 0.02
C ILE A 62 -11.06 -10.17 -0.77
N PRO A 63 -12.20 -10.44 -0.10
CA PRO A 63 -13.48 -10.42 -0.77
C PRO A 63 -13.81 -9.02 -1.27
N ILE A 64 -14.42 -8.95 -2.44
CA ILE A 64 -14.98 -7.70 -2.96
C ILE A 64 -16.29 -7.43 -2.24
N THR A 65 -16.39 -6.27 -1.62
CA THR A 65 -17.54 -5.88 -0.80
C THR A 65 -18.20 -4.61 -1.32
N SER A 66 -19.50 -4.52 -1.10
CA SER A 66 -20.30 -3.32 -1.42
C SER A 66 -20.47 -2.44 -0.18
N SER A 67 -20.52 -1.13 -0.41
CA SER A 67 -20.83 -0.17 0.65
C SER A 67 -22.22 -0.47 1.24
N PRO A 68 -22.37 -0.47 2.57
CA PRO A 68 -23.67 -0.61 3.20
C PRO A 68 -24.64 0.51 2.75
N PRO A 69 -25.92 0.18 2.49
CA PRO A 69 -26.90 1.16 2.00
C PRO A 69 -27.16 2.32 2.96
N SER A 70 -26.90 2.12 4.24
CA SER A 70 -27.14 3.11 5.30
C SER A 70 -25.96 4.04 5.58
N ASN A 71 -24.85 3.94 4.81
CA ASN A 71 -23.69 4.78 5.01
C ASN A 71 -24.00 6.23 4.67
N GLN A 72 -23.68 7.11 5.63
CA GLN A 72 -23.79 8.54 5.48
C GLN A 72 -22.41 9.17 5.26
N SER A 73 -22.39 10.31 4.57
CA SER A 73 -21.18 11.12 4.43
C SER A 73 -20.63 11.53 5.79
N ILE A 74 -19.32 11.43 5.95
CA ILE A 74 -18.63 11.80 7.18
C ILE A 74 -18.00 13.18 7.07
N SER A 75 -17.69 13.78 8.22
CA SER A 75 -17.02 15.08 8.29
C SER A 75 -15.57 15.00 7.81
N GLU A 76 -14.96 16.15 7.54
CA GLU A 76 -13.54 16.24 7.21
C GLU A 76 -12.65 15.64 8.32
N ALA A 77 -12.98 15.91 9.59
CA ALA A 77 -12.28 15.31 10.72
C ALA A 77 -12.43 13.78 10.75
N GLY A 78 -13.61 13.26 10.41
CA GLY A 78 -13.87 11.83 10.23
C GLY A 78 -13.07 11.24 9.06
N ALA A 79 -12.98 11.96 7.94
CA ALA A 79 -12.16 11.55 6.79
C ALA A 79 -10.67 11.44 7.14
N ASN A 80 -10.14 12.42 7.84
CA ASN A 80 -8.74 12.41 8.29
C ASN A 80 -8.46 11.25 9.26
N ARG A 81 -9.40 10.96 10.16
CA ARG A 81 -9.32 9.82 11.06
C ARG A 81 -9.33 8.49 10.31
N ALA A 82 -10.23 8.33 9.35
CA ALA A 82 -10.32 7.13 8.52
C ALA A 82 -9.03 6.89 7.72
N ARG A 83 -8.44 7.93 7.13
CA ARG A 83 -7.14 7.83 6.45
C ARG A 83 -6.03 7.40 7.40
N LYS A 84 -5.98 7.99 8.58
CA LYS A 84 -4.98 7.65 9.58
C LYS A 84 -5.09 6.18 10.02
N GLU A 85 -6.29 5.71 10.32
CA GLU A 85 -6.54 4.31 10.68
C GLU A 85 -6.14 3.35 9.54
N ALA A 86 -6.52 3.64 8.31
CA ALA A 86 -6.14 2.83 7.15
C ALA A 86 -4.62 2.78 6.97
N ALA A 87 -3.93 3.90 7.14
CA ALA A 87 -2.48 3.97 7.06
C ALA A 87 -1.79 3.18 8.19
N GLU A 88 -2.27 3.29 9.41
CA GLU A 88 -1.75 2.53 10.55
C GLU A 88 -1.97 1.02 10.39
N ASN A 89 -3.15 0.60 9.95
CA ASN A 89 -3.48 -0.80 9.71
C ASN A 89 -2.62 -1.42 8.59
N THR A 90 -2.47 -0.74 7.48
CA THR A 90 -1.61 -1.22 6.38
C THR A 90 -0.15 -1.26 6.78
N LYS A 91 0.34 -0.24 7.47
CA LYS A 91 1.73 -0.16 7.94
C LYS A 91 2.08 -1.26 8.92
N SER A 92 1.18 -1.62 9.83
CA SER A 92 1.42 -2.70 10.81
C SER A 92 1.64 -4.05 10.13
N VAL A 93 0.95 -4.33 9.03
CA VAL A 93 1.16 -5.54 8.22
C VAL A 93 2.47 -5.44 7.43
N ILE A 94 2.71 -4.32 6.76
CA ILE A 94 3.91 -4.09 5.94
C ILE A 94 5.19 -4.24 6.76
N ASN A 95 5.20 -3.78 8.01
CA ASN A 95 6.35 -3.90 8.91
C ASN A 95 6.75 -5.35 9.22
N LEU A 96 5.86 -6.32 8.97
CA LEU A 96 6.14 -7.75 9.15
C LEU A 96 6.86 -8.38 7.95
N ALA A 97 6.97 -7.66 6.84
CA ALA A 97 7.58 -8.19 5.62
C ALA A 97 9.06 -8.51 5.82
N LYS A 98 9.46 -9.65 5.29
CA LYS A 98 10.85 -10.11 5.24
C LYS A 98 11.41 -9.93 3.83
N LEU A 99 12.73 -9.88 3.74
CA LEU A 99 13.41 -9.84 2.44
C LEU A 99 13.04 -11.05 1.58
N GLY A 100 12.70 -10.80 0.32
CA GLY A 100 12.24 -11.81 -0.64
C GLY A 100 10.75 -12.06 -0.65
N GLU A 101 10.01 -11.52 0.32
CA GLU A 101 8.54 -11.59 0.32
C GLU A 101 7.92 -10.49 -0.54
N VAL A 102 6.73 -10.74 -1.04
CA VAL A 102 5.93 -9.77 -1.81
C VAL A 102 4.97 -9.07 -0.88
N VAL A 103 4.98 -7.76 -0.87
CA VAL A 103 3.96 -6.94 -0.20
C VAL A 103 2.86 -6.62 -1.20
N THR A 104 1.63 -6.97 -0.86
CA THR A 104 0.44 -6.69 -1.67
C THR A 104 -0.41 -5.63 -0.98
N ILE A 105 -0.83 -4.62 -1.74
CA ILE A 105 -1.75 -3.58 -1.29
C ILE A 105 -2.97 -3.61 -2.22
N ARG A 106 -4.15 -3.78 -1.66
CA ARG A 106 -5.39 -3.96 -2.41
C ARG A 106 -6.56 -3.24 -1.76
N ASN A 107 -7.47 -2.75 -2.59
CA ASN A 107 -8.75 -2.21 -2.15
C ASN A 107 -9.86 -3.23 -2.46
N GLY A 108 -10.66 -3.56 -1.44
CA GLY A 108 -11.75 -4.55 -1.55
C GLY A 108 -13.12 -3.94 -1.90
N ALA A 109 -13.24 -2.63 -2.07
CA ALA A 109 -14.50 -2.02 -2.47
C ALA A 109 -14.84 -2.38 -3.92
N ASN A 110 -16.09 -2.75 -4.18
CA ASN A 110 -16.54 -3.17 -5.51
C ASN A 110 -16.46 -2.07 -6.58
N TYR A 111 -16.44 -0.81 -6.17
CA TYR A 111 -16.32 0.36 -7.06
C TYR A 111 -14.91 0.99 -7.11
N ALA A 112 -13.93 0.38 -6.45
CA ALA A 112 -12.56 0.94 -6.39
C ALA A 112 -11.96 1.15 -7.79
N ALA A 113 -12.14 0.18 -8.69
CA ALA A 113 -11.64 0.28 -10.07
C ALA A 113 -12.31 1.42 -10.85
N ALA A 114 -13.59 1.68 -10.63
CA ALA A 114 -14.31 2.79 -11.25
C ALA A 114 -13.82 4.15 -10.72
N VAL A 115 -13.47 4.24 -9.45
CA VAL A 115 -12.85 5.44 -8.87
C VAL A 115 -11.44 5.66 -9.44
N GLU A 116 -10.65 4.62 -9.56
CA GLU A 116 -9.30 4.69 -10.14
C GLU A 116 -9.32 5.15 -11.60
N ASN A 117 -10.13 4.50 -12.43
CA ASN A 117 -10.08 4.65 -13.88
C ASN A 117 -11.15 5.58 -14.47
N GLY A 118 -12.14 5.98 -13.66
CA GLY A 118 -13.33 6.64 -14.13
C GLY A 118 -14.41 5.65 -14.60
N ALA A 119 -15.53 6.18 -15.05
CA ALA A 119 -16.65 5.40 -15.55
C ALA A 119 -17.16 5.95 -16.89
N THR A 120 -17.61 5.05 -17.75
CA THR A 120 -18.27 5.36 -19.01
C THR A 120 -19.66 4.77 -19.04
N ASP A 121 -20.55 5.37 -19.81
CA ASP A 121 -21.86 4.80 -20.11
C ASP A 121 -21.77 3.67 -21.15
N ASP A 122 -22.91 3.03 -21.47
CA ASP A 122 -23.00 1.94 -22.43
C ASP A 122 -22.64 2.39 -23.87
N GLU A 123 -22.66 3.68 -24.13
CA GLU A 123 -22.29 4.28 -25.42
C GLU A 123 -20.81 4.67 -25.48
N GLY A 124 -20.05 4.48 -24.39
CA GLY A 124 -18.63 4.80 -24.29
C GLY A 124 -18.31 6.24 -23.93
N ASN A 125 -19.31 7.07 -23.57
CA ASN A 125 -19.08 8.43 -23.13
C ASN A 125 -18.62 8.44 -21.67
N GLN A 126 -17.61 9.26 -21.38
CA GLN A 126 -17.12 9.42 -19.99
C GLN A 126 -18.13 10.14 -19.14
N ILE A 127 -18.68 9.45 -18.12
CA ILE A 127 -19.62 10.00 -17.14
C ILE A 127 -18.95 10.36 -15.81
N ARG A 128 -17.74 9.86 -15.58
CA ARG A 128 -16.92 10.17 -14.40
C ARG A 128 -15.45 10.07 -14.75
N GLU A 129 -14.70 11.10 -14.35
CA GLU A 129 -13.25 11.08 -14.47
C GLU A 129 -12.61 10.19 -13.38
N GLY A 130 -11.51 9.50 -13.73
CA GLY A 130 -10.73 8.71 -12.78
C GLY A 130 -9.93 9.58 -11.83
N VAL A 131 -9.74 9.11 -10.60
CA VAL A 131 -8.94 9.78 -9.58
C VAL A 131 -7.46 9.37 -9.66
N PHE A 132 -7.19 8.19 -10.25
CA PHE A 132 -5.83 7.67 -10.45
C PHE A 132 -4.98 7.56 -9.16
N MET A 133 -5.56 7.04 -8.09
CA MET A 133 -4.91 6.84 -6.80
C MET A 133 -3.64 5.98 -6.92
N VAL A 134 -3.76 4.84 -7.56
CA VAL A 134 -2.67 3.86 -7.75
C VAL A 134 -1.68 4.37 -8.81
N ARG A 135 -2.18 4.78 -9.96
CA ARG A 135 -1.35 5.24 -11.08
C ARG A 135 -0.46 6.42 -10.70
N THR A 136 -1.01 7.42 -10.02
CA THR A 136 -0.27 8.59 -9.54
C THR A 136 0.74 8.21 -8.46
N THR A 137 0.36 7.36 -7.53
CA THR A 137 1.26 6.86 -6.48
C THR A 137 2.45 6.11 -7.07
N ILE A 138 2.22 5.23 -8.06
CA ILE A 138 3.29 4.51 -8.76
C ILE A 138 4.24 5.49 -9.47
N ALA A 139 3.72 6.52 -10.13
CA ALA A 139 4.53 7.52 -10.81
C ALA A 139 5.42 8.30 -9.81
N GLU A 140 4.87 8.70 -8.68
CA GLU A 140 5.61 9.37 -7.61
C GLU A 140 6.71 8.47 -7.02
N LEU A 141 6.41 7.20 -6.77
CA LEU A 141 7.39 6.24 -6.26
C LEU A 141 8.53 5.98 -7.25
N ARG A 142 8.21 5.88 -8.54
CA ARG A 142 9.22 5.74 -9.59
C ARG A 142 10.15 6.96 -9.65
N THR A 143 9.62 8.16 -9.49
CA THR A 143 10.42 9.38 -9.43
C THR A 143 11.34 9.39 -8.21
N ARG A 144 10.86 8.93 -7.06
CA ARG A 144 11.60 8.97 -5.80
C ARG A 144 12.61 7.83 -5.66
N PHE A 145 12.27 6.62 -6.05
CA PHE A 145 13.04 5.39 -5.82
C PHE A 145 13.52 4.70 -7.09
N GLY A 146 12.93 5.01 -8.24
CA GLY A 146 13.30 4.42 -9.52
C GLY A 146 14.60 5.04 -10.07
N ARG A 147 15.55 4.20 -10.43
CA ARG A 147 16.76 4.60 -11.18
C ARG A 147 17.06 3.56 -12.23
#